data_662949678c127457aea929de7df09fb0
#
_entry.id   662949678c127457aea929de7df09fb0
#
_cell.length_a   1.000
_cell.length_b   1.000
_cell.length_c   1.000
_cell.angle_alpha   90.00
_cell.angle_beta   90.00
_cell.angle_gamma   90.00
#
_symmetry.space_group_name_H-M   'P 1'
#
loop_
_entity.id
_entity.type
_entity.pdbx_description
1 polymer ?
#
loop_
_entity_poly.entity_id
_entity_poly.type
_entity_poly.pdbx_seq_one_letter_code
_entity_poly.pdbx_strand_id
1 'polypeptide(L)'
;MAQDEPEYRMEIGGGLGLMAYQGDFNGSLLKGMKPMVAVVAKYKMNPRMAWMAQISTGQLGGSSKNVETWYPDLHDNPLDFKTSLTDLNVRYEYNFWPFGTGKEYLGARPLTPFIAIGAGLAFTGKPKLTRQTPVVVAEGEADNVLSTLTPESVVTLQLPIGFGFKYKLRDRLNLSAEWMMHFTGSDKLDGAKDPYGIRSSGLFKNTDCYSTLQLSLTYDIWARCKTCHNDRD
;
A
#
# COMPACT_ATOMS: atom_id res chain seq x y z
N MET A 1 15.92 -26.47 21.65
CA MET A 1 16.02 -25.66 20.42
C MET A 1 15.04 -26.06 19.29
N ALA A 2 14.14 -27.01 19.46
CA ALA A 2 13.16 -27.42 18.44
C ALA A 2 11.84 -26.62 18.45
N GLN A 3 11.69 -25.65 19.34
CA GLN A 3 10.43 -24.91 19.54
C GLN A 3 10.32 -23.60 18.72
N ASP A 4 11.37 -23.18 18.00
CA ASP A 4 11.39 -21.91 17.30
C ASP A 4 11.03 -22.00 15.81
N GLU A 5 10.74 -23.17 15.28
CA GLU A 5 10.38 -23.36 13.89
C GLU A 5 8.87 -23.42 13.71
N PRO A 6 8.30 -22.61 12.77
CA PRO A 6 6.87 -22.67 12.48
C PRO A 6 6.49 -23.99 11.81
N GLU A 7 5.39 -24.60 12.24
CA GLU A 7 4.85 -25.83 11.64
C GLU A 7 4.55 -25.64 10.14
N TYR A 8 3.99 -24.49 9.78
CA TYR A 8 3.72 -24.10 8.40
C TYR A 8 4.58 -22.88 8.06
N ARG A 9 5.43 -23.01 7.04
CA ARG A 9 6.35 -21.93 6.67
C ARG A 9 5.76 -20.93 5.68
N MET A 10 4.77 -21.31 4.92
CA MET A 10 4.18 -20.43 3.91
C MET A 10 2.71 -20.18 4.18
N GLU A 11 2.31 -18.95 3.91
CA GLU A 11 0.93 -18.52 3.82
C GLU A 11 0.68 -17.91 2.44
N ILE A 12 -0.48 -18.20 1.86
CA ILE A 12 -0.95 -17.56 0.64
C ILE A 12 -2.40 -17.11 0.84
N GLY A 13 -2.75 -15.99 0.26
CA GLY A 13 -4.10 -15.49 0.39
C GLY A 13 -4.38 -14.24 -0.42
N GLY A 14 -5.51 -13.65 -0.15
CA GLY A 14 -5.97 -12.41 -0.77
C GLY A 14 -6.40 -11.37 0.25
N GLY A 15 -6.42 -10.14 -0.18
CA GLY A 15 -6.85 -9.01 0.61
C GLY A 15 -7.78 -8.08 -0.16
N LEU A 16 -8.66 -7.43 0.59
CA LEU A 16 -9.49 -6.33 0.13
C LEU A 16 -9.17 -5.12 0.98
N GLY A 17 -9.17 -3.95 0.38
CA GLY A 17 -8.81 -2.75 1.10
C GLY A 17 -9.19 -1.47 0.40
N LEU A 18 -8.67 -0.40 0.96
CA LEU A 18 -8.85 0.95 0.49
C LEU A 18 -7.46 1.60 0.32
N MET A 19 -7.31 2.39 -0.73
CA MET A 19 -6.13 3.24 -0.98
C MET A 19 -6.52 4.70 -0.89
N ALA A 20 -5.68 5.52 -0.27
CA ALA A 20 -5.81 6.97 -0.26
C ALA A 20 -4.52 7.62 -0.74
N TYR A 21 -4.66 8.56 -1.65
CA TYR A 21 -3.55 9.40 -2.12
C TYR A 21 -3.28 10.53 -1.12
N GLN A 22 -2.03 10.90 -0.97
CA GLN A 22 -1.58 12.09 -0.25
C GLN A 22 -0.49 12.80 -1.03
N GLY A 23 -0.71 14.05 -1.36
CA GLY A 23 0.15 14.91 -2.16
C GLY A 23 -0.58 16.19 -2.54
N ASP A 24 -0.31 16.75 -3.70
CA ASP A 24 -0.82 18.06 -4.13
C ASP A 24 -2.35 18.18 -4.20
N PHE A 25 -3.07 17.07 -4.38
CA PHE A 25 -4.53 17.03 -4.49
C PHE A 25 -5.25 16.46 -3.27
N ASN A 26 -4.55 16.04 -2.25
CA ASN A 26 -5.16 15.53 -1.01
C ASN A 26 -4.19 15.59 0.16
N GLY A 27 -4.46 16.44 1.12
CA GLY A 27 -3.68 16.54 2.37
C GLY A 27 -4.06 15.54 3.46
N SER A 28 -5.06 14.68 3.24
CA SER A 28 -5.58 13.78 4.27
C SER A 28 -5.37 12.32 3.91
N LEU A 29 -4.80 11.55 4.83
CA LEU A 29 -4.55 10.10 4.69
C LEU A 29 -5.82 9.23 4.57
N LEU A 30 -6.96 9.78 4.96
CA LEU A 30 -8.22 9.03 5.05
C LEU A 30 -9.32 9.55 4.12
N LYS A 31 -9.12 10.72 3.48
CA LYS A 31 -10.09 11.26 2.53
C LYS A 31 -9.83 10.71 1.13
N GLY A 32 -10.89 10.52 0.37
CA GLY A 32 -10.80 10.09 -1.02
C GLY A 32 -10.39 8.62 -1.21
N MET A 33 -10.55 7.78 -0.19
CA MET A 33 -10.23 6.35 -0.26
C MET A 33 -10.94 5.66 -1.42
N LYS A 34 -10.19 4.85 -2.18
CA LYS A 34 -10.68 4.06 -3.30
C LYS A 34 -10.41 2.57 -3.05
N PRO A 35 -11.26 1.68 -3.58
CA PRO A 35 -11.10 0.25 -3.35
C PRO A 35 -9.83 -0.31 -4.00
N MET A 36 -9.26 -1.31 -3.34
CA MET A 36 -8.12 -2.10 -3.80
C MET A 36 -8.32 -3.58 -3.53
N VAL A 37 -7.64 -4.40 -4.30
CA VAL A 37 -7.52 -5.83 -4.10
C VAL A 37 -6.05 -6.23 -4.07
N ALA A 38 -5.73 -7.28 -3.33
CA ALA A 38 -4.35 -7.74 -3.17
C ALA A 38 -4.26 -9.27 -3.16
N VAL A 39 -3.13 -9.77 -3.62
CA VAL A 39 -2.68 -11.13 -3.43
C VAL A 39 -1.42 -11.11 -2.57
N VAL A 40 -1.37 -12.00 -1.61
CA VAL A 40 -0.37 -12.00 -0.55
C VAL A 40 0.26 -13.38 -0.44
N ALA A 41 1.58 -13.42 -0.35
CA ALA A 41 2.34 -14.60 -0.02
C ALA A 41 3.30 -14.28 1.13
N LYS A 42 3.33 -15.09 2.19
CA LYS A 42 4.20 -14.89 3.35
C LYS A 42 5.08 -16.11 3.56
N TYR A 43 6.33 -15.85 3.91
CA TYR A 43 7.28 -16.85 4.34
C TYR A 43 7.68 -16.60 5.79
N LYS A 44 7.28 -17.48 6.69
CA LYS A 44 7.58 -17.41 8.13
C LYS A 44 8.98 -17.95 8.38
N MET A 45 9.86 -17.08 8.87
CA MET A 45 11.20 -17.48 9.32
C MET A 45 11.12 -18.10 10.70
N ASN A 46 10.35 -17.48 11.58
CA ASN A 46 10.07 -17.91 12.93
C ASN A 46 8.71 -17.34 13.39
N PRO A 47 8.20 -17.64 14.60
CA PRO A 47 6.91 -17.12 15.07
C PRO A 47 6.80 -15.60 15.15
N ARG A 48 7.93 -14.89 15.16
CA ARG A 48 7.96 -13.43 15.27
C ARG A 48 8.32 -12.74 13.98
N MET A 49 8.87 -13.45 12.99
CA MET A 49 9.47 -12.84 11.80
C MET A 49 8.97 -13.53 10.54
N ALA A 50 8.54 -12.72 9.56
CA ALA A 50 8.13 -13.22 8.26
C ALA A 50 8.54 -12.24 7.14
N TRP A 51 8.80 -12.79 5.97
CA TRP A 51 8.81 -12.06 4.72
C TRP A 51 7.44 -12.14 4.07
N MET A 52 6.97 -11.03 3.54
CA MET A 52 5.71 -10.96 2.81
C MET A 52 5.96 -10.35 1.45
N ALA A 53 5.51 -11.02 0.41
CA ALA A 53 5.40 -10.48 -0.93
C ALA A 53 3.92 -10.18 -1.23
N GLN A 54 3.65 -9.03 -1.81
CA GLN A 54 2.31 -8.59 -2.16
C GLN A 54 2.29 -7.98 -3.54
N ILE A 55 1.26 -8.31 -4.29
CA ILE A 55 0.83 -7.55 -5.45
C ILE A 55 -0.57 -7.02 -5.17
N SER A 56 -0.76 -5.73 -5.37
CA SER A 56 -2.07 -5.09 -5.18
C SER A 56 -2.41 -4.19 -6.35
N THR A 57 -3.69 -4.02 -6.60
CA THR A 57 -4.18 -3.09 -7.62
C THR A 57 -5.41 -2.36 -7.11
N GLY A 58 -5.52 -1.10 -7.46
CA GLY A 58 -6.60 -0.23 -7.04
C GLY A 58 -6.60 1.09 -7.79
N GLN A 59 -7.31 2.06 -7.22
CA GLN A 59 -7.41 3.39 -7.79
C GLN A 59 -6.95 4.42 -6.77
N LEU A 60 -6.24 5.44 -7.24
CA LEU A 60 -5.95 6.64 -6.49
C LEU A 60 -6.79 7.80 -7.04
N GLY A 61 -7.09 8.77 -6.21
CA GLY A 61 -7.76 9.97 -6.63
C GLY A 61 -7.74 11.03 -5.54
N GLY A 62 -7.82 12.27 -5.96
CA GLY A 62 -7.85 13.43 -5.10
C GLY A 62 -8.56 14.59 -5.77
N SER A 63 -8.79 15.65 -5.00
CA SER A 63 -9.40 16.89 -5.46
C SER A 63 -8.67 18.07 -4.85
N SER A 64 -8.29 19.04 -5.65
CA SER A 64 -7.68 20.28 -5.17
C SER A 64 -8.58 21.07 -4.21
N LYS A 65 -9.87 20.80 -4.20
CA LYS A 65 -10.83 21.36 -3.24
C LYS A 65 -10.52 20.97 -1.77
N ASN A 66 -9.82 19.86 -1.57
CA ASN A 66 -9.51 19.34 -0.24
C ASN A 66 -8.18 19.81 0.32
N VAL A 67 -7.48 20.66 -0.40
CA VAL A 67 -6.14 21.16 -0.06
C VAL A 67 -6.16 22.69 -0.07
N GLU A 68 -5.52 23.31 0.91
CA GLU A 68 -5.17 24.73 0.84
C GLU A 68 -4.03 24.87 -0.18
N THR A 69 -4.38 25.17 -1.42
CA THR A 69 -3.40 25.37 -2.49
C THR A 69 -3.05 26.84 -2.64
N TRP A 70 -1.77 27.10 -2.92
CA TRP A 70 -1.28 28.42 -3.26
C TRP A 70 -1.68 28.87 -4.68
N TYR A 71 -2.38 28.02 -5.42
CA TYR A 71 -2.79 28.24 -6.79
C TYR A 71 -4.22 28.82 -6.84
N PRO A 72 -4.40 30.12 -7.09
CA PRO A 72 -5.74 30.73 -7.11
C PRO A 72 -6.68 30.05 -8.11
N ASP A 73 -6.18 29.64 -9.27
CA ASP A 73 -6.98 29.00 -10.32
C ASP A 73 -7.54 27.63 -9.90
N LEU A 74 -6.86 26.94 -8.99
CA LEU A 74 -7.32 25.67 -8.44
C LEU A 74 -8.29 25.86 -7.26
N HIS A 75 -8.32 27.04 -6.67
CA HIS A 75 -9.27 27.41 -5.60
C HIS A 75 -10.65 27.68 -6.19
N ASP A 76 -10.71 28.48 -7.25
CA ASP A 76 -11.97 28.92 -7.86
C ASP A 76 -12.59 27.83 -8.74
N ASN A 77 -11.77 26.97 -9.33
CA ASN A 77 -12.23 25.86 -10.17
C ASN A 77 -11.42 24.58 -9.87
N PRO A 78 -11.84 23.79 -8.86
CA PRO A 78 -11.14 22.62 -8.40
C PRO A 78 -10.91 21.58 -9.50
N LEU A 79 -9.73 20.99 -9.47
CA LEU A 79 -9.30 19.92 -10.35
C LEU A 79 -9.34 18.60 -9.62
N ASP A 80 -10.00 17.61 -10.19
CA ASP A 80 -10.03 16.24 -9.69
C ASP A 80 -9.10 15.38 -10.54
N PHE A 81 -8.32 14.51 -9.89
CA PHE A 81 -7.56 13.49 -10.59
C PHE A 81 -8.02 12.09 -10.18
N LYS A 82 -7.85 11.15 -11.10
CA LYS A 82 -8.07 9.73 -10.89
C LYS A 82 -7.06 8.92 -11.70
N THR A 83 -6.37 7.99 -11.04
CA THR A 83 -5.43 7.08 -11.68
C THR A 83 -5.58 5.67 -11.15
N SER A 84 -5.17 4.67 -11.95
CA SER A 84 -4.99 3.31 -11.47
C SER A 84 -3.60 3.15 -10.88
N LEU A 85 -3.49 2.40 -9.80
CA LEU A 85 -2.22 2.02 -9.19
C LEU A 85 -2.12 0.51 -9.12
N THR A 86 -0.98 -0.04 -9.54
CA THR A 86 -0.58 -1.41 -9.28
C THR A 86 0.74 -1.38 -8.50
N ASP A 87 0.78 -2.10 -7.43
CA ASP A 87 1.85 -2.10 -6.44
C ASP A 87 2.42 -3.52 -6.32
N LEU A 88 3.74 -3.64 -6.39
CA LEU A 88 4.47 -4.87 -6.11
C LEU A 88 5.48 -4.57 -5.01
N ASN A 89 5.36 -5.22 -3.87
CA ASN A 89 6.27 -4.99 -2.75
C ASN A 89 6.68 -6.27 -2.01
N VAL A 90 7.83 -6.20 -1.37
CA VAL A 90 8.32 -7.20 -0.42
C VAL A 90 8.57 -6.50 0.90
N ARG A 91 7.99 -7.04 1.95
CA ARG A 91 8.05 -6.48 3.31
C ARG A 91 8.57 -7.49 4.30
N TYR A 92 9.30 -6.98 5.27
CA TYR A 92 9.68 -7.71 6.47
C TYR A 92 8.65 -7.38 7.56
N GLU A 93 8.05 -8.42 8.16
CA GLU A 93 7.08 -8.29 9.24
C GLU A 93 7.69 -8.78 10.56
N TYR A 94 7.49 -8.00 11.62
CA TYR A 94 7.85 -8.36 12.97
C TYR A 94 6.63 -8.42 13.86
N ASN A 95 6.32 -9.60 14.38
CA ASN A 95 5.22 -9.87 15.32
C ASN A 95 5.69 -9.60 16.75
N PHE A 96 4.97 -8.78 17.49
CA PHE A 96 5.31 -8.49 18.89
C PHE A 96 5.11 -9.69 19.80
N TRP A 97 4.12 -10.51 19.50
CA TRP A 97 3.91 -11.78 20.19
C TRP A 97 4.16 -12.96 19.24
N PRO A 98 4.64 -14.10 19.75
CA PRO A 98 4.79 -15.28 18.92
C PRO A 98 3.44 -15.66 18.29
N PHE A 99 3.39 -15.66 16.98
CA PHE A 99 2.21 -16.00 16.18
C PHE A 99 2.50 -17.33 15.49
N GLY A 100 1.86 -18.39 15.94
CA GLY A 100 2.10 -19.72 15.42
C GLY A 100 0.83 -20.39 14.95
N THR A 101 1.01 -21.28 14.00
CA THR A 101 0.02 -22.23 13.54
C THR A 101 0.42 -23.61 14.03
N GLY A 102 -0.46 -24.28 14.76
CA GLY A 102 -0.26 -25.60 15.28
C GLY A 102 -0.63 -25.73 16.77
N LYS A 103 -1.14 -26.89 17.15
CA LYS A 103 -1.57 -27.17 18.53
C LYS A 103 -0.41 -27.28 19.52
N GLU A 104 0.80 -27.49 19.03
CA GLU A 104 1.99 -27.76 19.84
C GLU A 104 2.83 -26.52 20.14
N TYR A 105 2.44 -25.34 19.68
CA TYR A 105 3.16 -24.11 19.98
C TYR A 105 2.81 -23.59 21.37
N LEU A 106 3.54 -24.04 22.35
CA LEU A 106 3.50 -23.50 23.73
C LEU A 106 3.87 -21.99 23.67
N GLY A 107 2.88 -21.12 23.98
CA GLY A 107 3.06 -19.68 24.02
C GLY A 107 2.66 -18.90 22.75
N ALA A 108 2.23 -19.56 21.69
CA ALA A 108 1.65 -18.86 20.55
C ALA A 108 0.31 -18.22 20.93
N ARG A 109 0.14 -16.95 20.55
CA ARG A 109 -1.11 -16.23 20.80
C ARG A 109 -1.95 -16.20 19.52
N PRO A 110 -3.29 -16.27 19.66
CA PRO A 110 -4.18 -16.17 18.49
C PRO A 110 -4.20 -14.77 17.88
N LEU A 111 -3.80 -13.77 18.63
CA LEU A 111 -3.72 -12.38 18.19
C LEU A 111 -2.30 -11.87 18.39
N THR A 112 -1.77 -11.15 17.39
CA THR A 112 -0.53 -10.41 17.53
C THR A 112 -0.59 -9.10 16.76
N PRO A 113 -0.15 -7.98 17.34
CA PRO A 113 0.20 -6.81 16.59
C PRO A 113 1.53 -7.04 15.86
N PHE A 114 1.71 -6.40 14.73
CA PHE A 114 2.95 -6.44 13.98
C PHE A 114 3.28 -5.09 13.37
N ILE A 115 4.54 -4.90 13.08
CA ILE A 115 5.04 -3.81 12.24
C ILE A 115 5.66 -4.41 10.98
N ALA A 116 5.62 -3.63 9.89
CA ALA A 116 6.20 -4.05 8.63
C ALA A 116 6.92 -2.88 7.97
N ILE A 117 8.04 -3.22 7.34
CA ILE A 117 8.83 -2.31 6.51
C ILE A 117 9.32 -3.06 5.27
N GLY A 118 9.40 -2.38 4.14
CA GLY A 118 9.83 -3.03 2.91
C GLY A 118 10.22 -2.09 1.81
N ALA A 119 10.32 -2.66 0.62
CA ALA A 119 10.57 -1.95 -0.62
C ALA A 119 9.74 -2.54 -1.74
N GLY A 120 9.47 -1.75 -2.76
CA GLY A 120 8.68 -2.20 -3.88
C GLY A 120 8.68 -1.22 -5.05
N LEU A 121 7.84 -1.54 -6.02
CA LEU A 121 7.60 -0.75 -7.21
C LEU A 121 6.12 -0.40 -7.27
N ALA A 122 5.83 0.85 -7.58
CA ALA A 122 4.49 1.33 -7.85
C ALA A 122 4.37 1.72 -9.33
N PHE A 123 3.35 1.22 -9.99
CA PHE A 123 3.04 1.44 -11.39
C PHE A 123 1.73 2.23 -11.48
N THR A 124 1.77 3.47 -11.95
CA THR A 124 0.57 4.27 -12.16
C THR A 124 0.18 4.27 -13.63
N GLY A 125 -1.14 4.19 -13.87
CA GLY A 125 -1.69 4.49 -15.18
C GLY A 125 -1.63 5.99 -15.49
N LYS A 126 -2.04 6.38 -16.69
CA LYS A 126 -2.19 7.79 -17.03
C LYS A 126 -3.29 8.42 -16.18
N PRO A 127 -3.01 9.44 -15.38
CA PRO A 127 -4.02 10.15 -14.60
C PRO A 127 -5.05 10.81 -15.50
N LYS A 128 -6.32 10.70 -15.12
CA LYS A 128 -7.41 11.46 -15.74
C LYS A 128 -7.66 12.67 -14.86
N LEU A 129 -7.46 13.84 -15.44
CA LEU A 129 -7.71 15.14 -14.82
C LEU A 129 -9.05 15.65 -15.29
N THR A 130 -9.89 16.11 -14.38
CA THR A 130 -11.23 16.63 -14.69
C THR A 130 -11.49 17.85 -13.83
N ARG A 131 -11.86 18.97 -14.48
CA ARG A 131 -12.35 20.15 -13.76
C ARG A 131 -13.78 19.94 -13.33
N GLN A 132 -14.13 20.41 -12.13
CA GLN A 132 -15.49 20.33 -11.61
C GLN A 132 -16.45 21.24 -12.37
N THR A 133 -15.97 22.42 -12.81
CA THR A 133 -16.74 23.34 -13.65
C THR A 133 -16.05 23.49 -15.00
N PRO A 134 -16.76 23.25 -16.12
CA PRO A 134 -16.18 23.47 -17.44
C PRO A 134 -15.76 24.93 -17.57
N VAL A 135 -14.51 25.20 -17.92
CA VAL A 135 -14.05 26.53 -18.28
C VAL A 135 -14.48 26.75 -19.71
N VAL A 136 -15.28 27.80 -19.94
CA VAL A 136 -15.63 28.23 -21.27
C VAL A 136 -14.40 28.97 -21.85
N VAL A 137 -13.59 28.23 -22.57
CA VAL A 137 -12.43 28.77 -23.29
C VAL A 137 -12.93 29.24 -24.64
N ALA A 138 -12.49 30.42 -25.12
CA ALA A 138 -12.82 30.89 -26.45
C ALA A 138 -12.34 29.87 -27.49
N GLU A 139 -13.05 29.74 -28.61
CA GLU A 139 -12.69 28.82 -29.69
C GLU A 139 -11.22 29.02 -30.08
N GLY A 140 -10.36 28.02 -29.82
CA GLY A 140 -8.93 28.04 -30.14
C GLY A 140 -7.98 28.29 -28.95
N GLU A 141 -8.47 28.60 -27.75
CA GLU A 141 -7.64 28.69 -26.53
C GLU A 141 -7.73 27.41 -25.71
N ALA A 142 -6.59 26.88 -25.35
CA ALA A 142 -6.52 25.74 -24.41
C ALA A 142 -6.62 26.24 -22.96
N ASP A 143 -7.25 25.47 -22.09
CA ASP A 143 -7.20 25.72 -20.64
C ASP A 143 -5.72 25.69 -20.17
N ASN A 144 -5.20 26.89 -19.83
CA ASN A 144 -3.78 27.05 -19.51
C ASN A 144 -3.29 26.12 -18.39
N VAL A 145 -4.13 25.79 -17.42
CA VAL A 145 -3.78 24.87 -16.33
C VAL A 145 -3.77 23.42 -16.81
N LEU A 146 -4.77 23.00 -17.57
CA LEU A 146 -4.81 21.63 -18.14
C LEU A 146 -3.75 21.42 -19.21
N SER A 147 -3.36 22.44 -19.94
CA SER A 147 -2.32 22.35 -20.99
C SER A 147 -0.90 22.25 -20.43
N THR A 148 -0.67 22.71 -19.18
CA THR A 148 0.63 22.58 -18.49
C THR A 148 0.80 21.23 -17.82
N LEU A 149 -0.30 20.50 -17.59
CA LEU A 149 -0.27 19.18 -16.98
C LEU A 149 -0.10 18.11 -18.06
N THR A 150 1.01 17.39 -18.03
CA THR A 150 1.29 16.26 -18.93
C THR A 150 1.09 14.95 -18.18
N PRO A 151 -0.14 14.38 -18.16
CA PRO A 151 -0.41 13.14 -17.46
C PRO A 151 0.33 11.97 -18.12
N GLU A 152 1.29 11.42 -17.44
CA GLU A 152 2.08 10.28 -17.89
C GLU A 152 1.90 9.10 -16.94
N SER A 153 2.09 7.87 -17.46
CA SER A 153 2.23 6.70 -16.63
C SER A 153 3.61 6.68 -15.99
N VAL A 154 3.68 6.36 -14.70
CA VAL A 154 4.92 6.40 -13.94
C VAL A 154 5.19 5.06 -13.28
N VAL A 155 6.46 4.67 -13.27
CA VAL A 155 6.99 3.58 -12.46
C VAL A 155 7.94 4.18 -11.46
N THR A 156 7.70 3.94 -10.18
CA THR A 156 8.51 4.51 -9.10
C THR A 156 8.84 3.47 -8.04
N LEU A 157 9.99 3.64 -7.40
CA LEU A 157 10.32 2.94 -6.18
C LEU A 157 9.42 3.41 -5.05
N GLN A 158 9.09 2.50 -4.13
CA GLN A 158 8.33 2.79 -2.93
C GLN A 158 8.91 2.10 -1.70
N LEU A 159 8.72 2.74 -0.56
CA LEU A 159 9.07 2.24 0.76
C LEU A 159 7.78 2.11 1.59
N PRO A 160 7.18 0.93 1.68
CA PRO A 160 6.03 0.68 2.55
C PRO A 160 6.49 0.54 4.00
N ILE A 161 5.85 1.28 4.90
CA ILE A 161 6.04 1.20 6.35
C ILE A 161 4.67 1.22 6.99
N GLY A 162 4.42 0.36 7.97
CA GLY A 162 3.16 0.36 8.66
C GLY A 162 3.05 -0.67 9.76
N PHE A 163 1.83 -0.85 10.22
CA PHE A 163 1.50 -1.75 11.31
C PHE A 163 0.15 -2.43 11.08
N GLY A 164 -0.08 -3.47 11.83
CA GLY A 164 -1.35 -4.19 11.76
C GLY A 164 -1.52 -5.19 12.88
N PHE A 165 -2.59 -5.94 12.76
CA PHE A 165 -2.94 -7.02 13.67
C PHE A 165 -3.19 -8.28 12.87
N LYS A 166 -2.75 -9.42 13.41
CA LYS A 166 -3.04 -10.74 12.87
C LYS A 166 -3.86 -11.50 13.88
N TYR A 167 -4.87 -12.20 13.38
CA TYR A 167 -5.74 -13.05 14.20
C TYR A 167 -5.87 -14.43 13.56
N LYS A 168 -5.70 -15.46 14.35
CA LYS A 168 -5.85 -16.85 13.95
C LYS A 168 -7.33 -17.23 14.02
N LEU A 169 -7.98 -17.38 12.89
CA LEU A 169 -9.39 -17.78 12.81
C LEU A 169 -9.57 -19.29 13.05
N ARG A 170 -8.71 -20.09 12.43
CA ARG A 170 -8.66 -21.57 12.54
C ARG A 170 -7.23 -22.05 12.39
N ASP A 171 -7.00 -23.36 12.54
CA ASP A 171 -5.65 -23.96 12.53
C ASP A 171 -4.76 -23.51 11.36
N ARG A 172 -5.33 -23.27 10.19
CA ARG A 172 -4.59 -22.86 8.99
C ARG A 172 -5.09 -21.54 8.38
N LEU A 173 -6.06 -20.89 8.99
CA LEU A 173 -6.70 -19.70 8.43
C LEU A 173 -6.39 -18.50 9.31
N ASN A 174 -5.73 -17.53 8.73
CA ASN A 174 -5.31 -16.31 9.40
C ASN A 174 -5.97 -15.08 8.76
N LEU A 175 -6.44 -14.18 9.60
CA LEU A 175 -6.95 -12.87 9.23
C LEU A 175 -5.92 -11.83 9.63
N SER A 176 -5.63 -10.87 8.77
CA SER A 176 -4.82 -9.70 9.12
C SER A 176 -5.53 -8.42 8.71
N ALA A 177 -5.40 -7.42 9.57
CA ALA A 177 -5.79 -6.05 9.29
C ALA A 177 -4.54 -5.18 9.36
N GLU A 178 -4.25 -4.41 8.32
CA GLU A 178 -3.04 -3.60 8.26
C GLU A 178 -3.31 -2.22 7.70
N TRP A 179 -2.57 -1.26 8.19
CA TRP A 179 -2.46 0.07 7.64
C TRP A 179 -1.01 0.34 7.27
N MET A 180 -0.80 0.69 6.00
CA MET A 180 0.53 0.92 5.46
C MET A 180 0.59 2.30 4.83
N MET A 181 1.71 2.97 5.01
CA MET A 181 2.10 4.18 4.32
C MET A 181 3.18 3.85 3.30
N HIS A 182 2.99 4.25 2.07
CA HIS A 182 3.90 4.01 0.96
C HIS A 182 4.54 5.33 0.54
N PHE A 183 5.81 5.51 0.89
CA PHE A 183 6.60 6.66 0.46
C PHE A 183 7.16 6.39 -0.92
N THR A 184 6.83 7.22 -1.89
CA THR A 184 7.31 7.01 -3.26
C THR A 184 8.48 7.94 -3.58
N GLY A 185 9.29 7.55 -4.56
CA GLY A 185 10.41 8.36 -5.04
C GLY A 185 10.02 9.32 -6.17
N SER A 186 8.72 9.49 -6.46
CA SER A 186 8.22 10.30 -7.56
C SER A 186 7.17 11.31 -7.09
N ASP A 187 7.18 12.45 -7.74
CA ASP A 187 6.24 13.56 -7.59
C ASP A 187 5.24 13.60 -8.75
N LYS A 188 4.97 12.46 -9.37
CA LYS A 188 4.17 12.38 -10.59
C LYS A 188 3.03 11.35 -10.50
N LEU A 189 2.69 10.91 -9.30
CA LEU A 189 1.61 9.93 -9.14
C LEU A 189 0.24 10.49 -9.52
N ASP A 190 0.06 11.79 -9.33
CA ASP A 190 -1.13 12.55 -9.70
C ASP A 190 -1.11 13.05 -11.15
N GLY A 191 0.03 12.92 -11.85
CA GLY A 191 0.25 13.40 -13.20
C GLY A 191 0.57 14.89 -13.30
N ALA A 192 0.68 15.56 -12.16
CA ALA A 192 1.20 16.91 -12.08
C ALA A 192 2.69 16.82 -11.71
N LYS A 193 3.53 17.36 -12.54
CA LYS A 193 4.88 17.77 -12.15
C LYS A 193 4.73 19.19 -11.65
N ASP A 194 5.23 19.50 -10.45
CA ASP A 194 5.15 20.84 -9.87
C ASP A 194 5.20 21.92 -10.98
N PRO A 195 4.04 22.53 -11.35
CA PRO A 195 3.97 23.44 -12.49
C PRO A 195 4.77 24.73 -12.26
N TYR A 196 5.17 25.01 -11.01
CA TYR A 196 5.84 26.25 -10.65
C TYR A 196 7.33 26.07 -10.27
N GLY A 197 7.86 24.85 -10.36
CA GLY A 197 9.29 24.59 -10.14
C GLY A 197 9.77 24.91 -8.73
N ILE A 198 8.89 24.89 -7.74
CA ILE A 198 9.24 25.05 -6.32
C ILE A 198 10.00 23.81 -5.88
N ARG A 199 11.27 23.77 -6.21
CA ARG A 199 12.18 22.73 -5.74
C ARG A 199 12.37 22.86 -4.24
N SER A 200 11.64 22.12 -3.45
CA SER A 200 12.02 21.91 -2.08
C SER A 200 13.11 20.83 -2.03
N SER A 201 14.30 21.20 -1.62
CA SER A 201 15.42 20.30 -1.40
C SER A 201 15.20 19.48 -0.11
N GLY A 202 14.82 18.22 -0.22
CA GLY A 202 14.70 17.29 0.91
C GLY A 202 14.24 15.92 0.43
N LEU A 203 14.77 14.87 1.04
CA LEU A 203 14.55 13.46 0.62
C LEU A 203 13.07 13.02 0.63
N PHE A 204 12.16 13.77 1.23
CA PHE A 204 10.71 13.48 1.34
C PHE A 204 9.85 14.76 1.25
N LYS A 205 10.41 15.86 0.82
CA LYS A 205 9.65 17.08 0.53
C LYS A 205 9.27 17.07 -0.95
N ASN A 206 8.01 17.10 -1.29
CA ASN A 206 7.41 17.02 -2.63
C ASN A 206 7.44 15.63 -3.26
N THR A 207 7.43 14.56 -2.49
CA THR A 207 7.17 13.23 -3.04
C THR A 207 5.76 12.81 -2.67
N ASP A 208 5.04 12.33 -3.66
CA ASP A 208 3.72 11.76 -3.45
C ASP A 208 3.80 10.53 -2.57
N CYS A 209 2.83 10.39 -1.70
CA CYS A 209 2.64 9.18 -0.92
C CYS A 209 1.22 8.66 -1.05
N TYR A 210 1.02 7.42 -0.67
CA TYR A 210 -0.31 6.87 -0.53
C TYR A 210 -0.38 5.95 0.70
N SER A 211 -1.55 5.84 1.25
CA SER A 211 -1.82 4.91 2.34
C SER A 211 -2.74 3.80 1.89
N THR A 212 -2.61 2.63 2.50
CA THR A 212 -3.50 1.50 2.29
C THR A 212 -4.02 0.99 3.62
N LEU A 213 -5.33 0.73 3.66
CA LEU A 213 -5.99 0.01 4.75
C LEU A 213 -6.51 -1.30 4.18
N GLN A 214 -6.01 -2.44 4.65
CA GLN A 214 -6.25 -3.74 4.05
C GLN A 214 -6.69 -4.77 5.09
N LEU A 215 -7.66 -5.59 4.71
CA LEU A 215 -8.01 -6.84 5.38
C LEU A 215 -7.60 -7.99 4.47
N SER A 216 -6.81 -8.92 5.00
CA SER A 216 -6.33 -10.08 4.24
C SER A 216 -6.69 -11.37 4.95
N LEU A 217 -7.12 -12.34 4.15
CA LEU A 217 -7.35 -13.71 4.58
C LEU A 217 -6.27 -14.60 3.95
N THR A 218 -5.49 -15.28 4.78
CA THR A 218 -4.39 -16.14 4.34
C THR A 218 -4.55 -17.54 4.86
N TYR A 219 -4.11 -18.50 4.06
CA TYR A 219 -4.13 -19.92 4.38
C TYR A 219 -2.70 -20.46 4.48
N ASP A 220 -2.44 -21.20 5.56
CA ASP A 220 -1.16 -21.84 5.80
C ASP A 220 -0.98 -23.06 4.92
N ILE A 221 0.08 -23.02 4.12
CA ILE A 221 0.51 -24.11 3.25
C ILE A 221 1.90 -24.57 3.64
N TRP A 222 2.31 -25.74 3.12
CA TRP A 222 3.63 -26.30 3.32
C TRP A 222 3.91 -26.68 4.78
N ALA A 223 3.24 -27.75 5.23
CA ALA A 223 3.54 -28.41 6.49
C ALA A 223 4.94 -29.05 6.46
N ARG A 224 5.76 -28.77 7.45
CA ARG A 224 6.99 -29.52 7.66
C ARG A 224 6.66 -30.74 8.49
N CYS A 225 6.87 -31.94 7.94
CA CYS A 225 6.72 -33.18 8.70
C CYS A 225 7.83 -33.26 9.74
N LYS A 226 7.51 -33.07 11.02
CA LYS A 226 8.47 -33.24 12.13
C LYS A 226 8.71 -34.69 12.52
N THR A 227 7.86 -35.59 12.09
CA THR A 227 7.85 -37.01 12.54
C THR A 227 8.60 -37.97 11.63
N CYS A 228 9.17 -37.51 10.52
CA CYS A 228 9.84 -38.42 9.56
C CYS A 228 11.29 -38.76 9.94
N HIS A 229 11.75 -38.50 11.16
CA HIS A 229 13.16 -38.68 11.47
C HIS A 229 13.42 -39.63 12.64
N ASN A 230 12.44 -40.36 13.16
CA ASN A 230 12.67 -41.22 14.33
C ASN A 230 12.13 -42.65 14.26
N ASP A 231 11.88 -43.20 13.07
CA ASP A 231 11.59 -44.61 12.93
C ASP A 231 12.68 -45.33 12.14
N ARG A 232 13.91 -45.26 12.64
CA ARG A 232 14.97 -46.20 12.33
C ARG A 232 15.94 -46.25 13.52
N ASP A 233 15.58 -47.04 14.49
CA ASP A 233 16.50 -47.94 15.20
C ASP A 233 15.71 -49.08 15.85
#